data_03f556dfdc1dfd1d0c61064bb6676465
#
_entry.id   03f556dfdc1dfd1d0c61064bb6676465
#
_cell.length_a   1.000
_cell.length_b   1.000
_cell.length_c   1.000
_cell.angle_alpha   90.00
_cell.angle_beta   90.00
_cell.angle_gamma   90.00
#
_symmetry.space_group_name_H-M   'P 1'
#
loop_
_entity.id
_entity.type
_entity.pdbx_description
1 polymer ?
#
loop_
_entity_poly.entity_id
_entity_poly.type
_entity_poly.pdbx_seq_one_letter_code
_entity_poly.pdbx_strand_id
1 'polypeptide(L)'
;MSSTAERPRFHRLAAAFLILAAAPALADEPPFRDDRSDPAAIVASLYDALNRHEYARAWSYFGDPRPVADYAAFVAGYAGTERIALRTGAVTTEGAAGSIYGSVPVAIAATGTDGATRVFTGCYTTRQVQPSIQEPPFRPLEIVEGALAPVEGPLDSALPTGCPAP
;
A
#
# COMPACT_ATOMS: atom_id res chain seq x y z
N MET A 1 -47.08 -7.62 -80.21
CA MET A 1 -47.43 -7.59 -78.80
C MET A 1 -46.18 -7.97 -78.02
N SER A 2 -45.35 -6.97 -77.61
CA SER A 2 -44.10 -7.18 -76.93
C SER A 2 -44.32 -6.92 -75.45
N SER A 3 -44.07 -7.93 -74.63
CA SER A 3 -44.14 -7.84 -73.17
C SER A 3 -42.73 -7.64 -72.62
N THR A 4 -42.50 -6.47 -72.04
CA THR A 4 -41.23 -6.11 -71.42
C THR A 4 -41.30 -6.51 -69.94
N ALA A 5 -40.49 -7.45 -69.54
CA ALA A 5 -40.38 -7.88 -68.16
C ALA A 5 -39.36 -6.99 -67.38
N GLU A 6 -39.87 -6.23 -66.43
CA GLU A 6 -39.07 -5.46 -65.50
C GLU A 6 -38.44 -6.37 -64.41
N ARG A 7 -37.11 -6.27 -64.24
CA ARG A 7 -36.37 -6.96 -63.16
C ARG A 7 -36.24 -6.07 -61.92
N PRO A 8 -36.55 -6.52 -60.71
CA PRO A 8 -36.38 -5.75 -59.51
C PRO A 8 -34.90 -5.63 -59.15
N ARG A 9 -34.46 -4.41 -58.87
CA ARG A 9 -33.13 -4.08 -58.34
C ARG A 9 -33.11 -4.31 -56.83
N PHE A 10 -32.44 -5.37 -56.39
CA PHE A 10 -32.12 -5.58 -54.96
C PHE A 10 -30.99 -4.63 -54.53
N HIS A 11 -31.33 -3.65 -53.70
CA HIS A 11 -30.36 -2.78 -53.01
C HIS A 11 -29.79 -3.60 -51.86
N ARG A 12 -28.52 -3.98 -51.94
CA ARG A 12 -27.78 -4.58 -50.83
C ARG A 12 -27.35 -3.43 -49.91
N LEU A 13 -28.02 -3.31 -48.76
CA LEU A 13 -27.58 -2.50 -47.63
C LEU A 13 -26.39 -3.22 -46.97
N ALA A 14 -25.18 -2.70 -47.16
CA ALA A 14 -24.00 -3.10 -46.42
C ALA A 14 -24.03 -2.42 -45.05
N ALA A 15 -24.37 -3.15 -44.01
CA ALA A 15 -24.22 -2.69 -42.60
C ALA A 15 -22.73 -2.73 -42.21
N ALA A 16 -22.11 -1.57 -42.11
CA ALA A 16 -20.76 -1.46 -41.58
C ALA A 16 -20.82 -1.56 -40.03
N PHE A 17 -20.36 -2.69 -39.50
CA PHE A 17 -20.15 -2.86 -38.06
C PHE A 17 -18.89 -2.09 -37.65
N LEU A 18 -19.08 -0.98 -36.95
CA LEU A 18 -17.99 -0.26 -36.28
C LEU A 18 -17.63 -1.02 -35.00
N ILE A 19 -16.52 -1.78 -35.03
CA ILE A 19 -15.96 -2.42 -33.82
C ILE A 19 -15.23 -1.33 -33.04
N LEU A 20 -15.84 -0.84 -31.97
CA LEU A 20 -15.21 0.07 -31.00
C LEU A 20 -14.25 -0.77 -30.16
N ALA A 21 -12.95 -0.73 -30.47
CA ALA A 21 -11.91 -1.35 -29.66
C ALA A 21 -11.77 -0.52 -28.35
N ALA A 22 -12.29 -1.07 -27.25
CA ALA A 22 -12.02 -0.53 -25.92
C ALA A 22 -10.51 -0.73 -25.61
N ALA A 23 -9.73 0.35 -25.61
CA ALA A 23 -8.37 0.31 -25.11
C ALA A 23 -8.40 0.01 -23.60
N PRO A 24 -7.56 -0.93 -23.08
CA PRO A 24 -7.44 -1.13 -21.66
C PRO A 24 -6.94 0.17 -21.03
N ALA A 25 -7.71 0.71 -20.07
CA ALA A 25 -7.25 1.78 -19.23
C ALA A 25 -6.05 1.25 -18.42
N LEU A 26 -4.84 1.73 -18.72
CA LEU A 26 -3.69 1.51 -17.86
C LEU A 26 -4.04 2.19 -16.53
N ALA A 27 -4.25 1.40 -15.49
CA ALA A 27 -4.36 1.92 -14.14
C ALA A 27 -3.04 2.64 -13.83
N ASP A 28 -3.11 3.96 -13.57
CA ASP A 28 -1.95 4.75 -13.19
C ASP A 28 -1.38 4.15 -11.90
N GLU A 29 -0.17 3.58 -11.98
CA GLU A 29 0.52 3.06 -10.80
C GLU A 29 0.80 4.24 -9.86
N PRO A 30 0.50 4.13 -8.55
CA PRO A 30 0.79 5.20 -7.62
C PRO A 30 2.27 5.62 -7.69
N PRO A 31 2.60 6.91 -7.53
CA PRO A 31 3.97 7.38 -7.59
C PRO A 31 4.83 6.67 -6.54
N PHE A 32 6.06 6.32 -6.94
CA PHE A 32 7.05 5.70 -6.05
C PHE A 32 7.28 6.56 -4.80
N ARG A 33 7.31 5.90 -3.62
CA ARG A 33 7.54 6.54 -2.34
C ARG A 33 8.65 5.85 -1.57
N ASP A 34 9.71 6.60 -1.24
CA ASP A 34 10.75 6.22 -0.28
C ASP A 34 11.10 7.47 0.55
N ASP A 35 10.34 7.69 1.61
CA ASP A 35 10.40 8.89 2.43
C ASP A 35 10.54 8.50 3.90
N ARG A 36 11.62 8.92 4.54
CA ARG A 36 11.93 8.71 5.96
C ARG A 36 12.01 10.03 6.73
N SER A 37 11.34 11.08 6.24
CA SER A 37 11.40 12.42 6.85
C SER A 37 10.58 12.52 8.11
N ASP A 38 9.51 11.73 8.25
CA ASP A 38 8.65 11.71 9.42
C ASP A 38 8.03 10.32 9.68
N PRO A 39 7.46 10.08 10.88
CA PRO A 39 6.90 8.79 11.25
C PRO A 39 5.78 8.27 10.34
N ALA A 40 4.89 9.13 9.83
CA ALA A 40 3.82 8.70 8.94
C ALA A 40 4.37 8.43 7.53
N ALA A 41 5.36 9.20 7.08
CA ALA A 41 5.99 9.05 5.77
C ALA A 41 6.74 7.72 5.64
N ILE A 42 7.50 7.28 6.67
CA ILE A 42 8.18 5.98 6.63
C ILE A 42 7.19 4.82 6.64
N VAL A 43 6.08 4.90 7.39
CA VAL A 43 5.02 3.89 7.38
C VAL A 43 4.35 3.83 5.99
N ALA A 44 4.07 4.98 5.38
CA ALA A 44 3.53 5.02 4.02
C ALA A 44 4.51 4.43 2.99
N SER A 45 5.82 4.65 3.15
CA SER A 45 6.86 4.08 2.30
C SER A 45 6.99 2.56 2.48
N LEU A 46 6.80 2.05 3.71
CA LEU A 46 6.71 0.61 3.96
C LEU A 46 5.59 -0.04 3.13
N TYR A 47 4.39 0.54 3.17
CA TYR A 47 3.24 -0.02 2.44
C TYR A 47 3.33 0.19 0.92
N ASP A 48 3.98 1.26 0.45
CA ASP A 48 4.33 1.42 -0.96
C ASP A 48 5.28 0.30 -1.42
N ALA A 49 6.32 -0.01 -0.65
CA ALA A 49 7.24 -1.09 -0.95
C ALA A 49 6.55 -2.47 -0.96
N LEU A 50 5.68 -2.75 0.00
CA LEU A 50 4.91 -3.99 0.07
C LEU A 50 3.98 -4.15 -1.14
N ASN A 51 3.26 -3.09 -1.54
CA ASN A 51 2.38 -3.09 -2.69
C ASN A 51 3.11 -3.29 -4.03
N ARG A 52 4.40 -2.91 -4.08
CA ARG A 52 5.29 -3.12 -5.23
C ARG A 52 6.04 -4.45 -5.19
N HIS A 53 5.81 -5.27 -4.14
CA HIS A 53 6.57 -6.50 -3.87
C HIS A 53 8.09 -6.27 -3.73
N GLU A 54 8.48 -5.05 -3.34
CA GLU A 54 9.87 -4.67 -3.10
C GLU A 54 10.26 -4.99 -1.64
N TYR A 55 10.22 -6.28 -1.30
CA TYR A 55 10.37 -6.75 0.08
C TYR A 55 11.70 -6.37 0.74
N ALA A 56 12.78 -6.29 -0.04
CA ALA A 56 14.07 -5.84 0.50
C ALA A 56 14.03 -4.37 0.94
N ARG A 57 13.35 -3.53 0.17
CA ARG A 57 13.10 -2.13 0.54
C ARG A 57 12.19 -2.05 1.76
N ALA A 58 11.07 -2.80 1.77
CA ALA A 58 10.17 -2.87 2.93
C ALA A 58 10.91 -3.31 4.21
N TRP A 59 11.76 -4.34 4.12
CA TRP A 59 12.57 -4.82 5.22
C TRP A 59 13.55 -3.77 5.75
N SER A 60 14.07 -2.90 4.88
CA SER A 60 15.04 -1.87 5.24
C SER A 60 14.48 -0.75 6.12
N TYR A 61 13.15 -0.63 6.21
CA TYR A 61 12.52 0.36 7.09
C TYR A 61 12.51 -0.03 8.55
N PHE A 62 12.69 -1.32 8.86
CA PHE A 62 12.71 -1.79 10.24
C PHE A 62 14.10 -1.69 10.86
N GLY A 63 14.15 -1.19 12.10
CA GLY A 63 15.30 -1.24 12.98
C GLY A 63 15.36 -2.55 13.77
N ASP A 64 16.15 -2.56 14.85
CA ASP A 64 16.20 -3.66 15.80
C ASP A 64 15.33 -3.33 17.04
N PRO A 65 14.51 -4.31 17.51
CA PRO A 65 14.33 -5.66 16.97
C PRO A 65 13.57 -5.68 15.65
N ARG A 66 13.84 -6.68 14.80
CA ARG A 66 13.11 -6.91 13.56
C ARG A 66 11.70 -7.45 13.83
N PRO A 67 10.71 -7.21 12.93
CA PRO A 67 9.32 -7.64 13.16
C PRO A 67 9.13 -9.16 13.17
N VAL A 68 10.05 -9.89 12.54
CA VAL A 68 10.09 -11.36 12.48
C VAL A 68 11.55 -11.85 12.50
N ALA A 69 11.76 -13.16 12.66
CA ALA A 69 13.06 -13.76 12.88
C ALA A 69 14.09 -13.46 11.79
N ASP A 70 13.67 -13.46 10.51
CA ASP A 70 14.55 -13.23 9.37
C ASP A 70 13.78 -12.70 8.14
N TYR A 71 14.55 -12.35 7.11
CA TYR A 71 14.02 -11.83 5.86
C TYR A 71 13.14 -12.82 5.09
N ALA A 72 13.45 -14.12 5.14
CA ALA A 72 12.65 -15.13 4.45
C ALA A 72 11.26 -15.28 5.10
N ALA A 73 11.19 -15.24 6.43
CA ALA A 73 9.93 -15.23 7.18
C ALA A 73 9.12 -13.95 6.88
N PHE A 74 9.79 -12.80 6.74
CA PHE A 74 9.14 -11.55 6.34
C PHE A 74 8.49 -11.66 4.97
N VAL A 75 9.21 -12.11 3.95
CA VAL A 75 8.69 -12.31 2.59
C VAL A 75 7.53 -13.29 2.58
N ALA A 76 7.68 -14.43 3.29
CA ALA A 76 6.63 -15.45 3.39
C ALA A 76 5.33 -14.91 4.01
N GLY A 77 5.44 -13.97 4.95
CA GLY A 77 4.28 -13.32 5.59
C GLY A 77 3.40 -12.52 4.62
N TYR A 78 3.95 -12.08 3.50
CA TYR A 78 3.22 -11.31 2.48
C TYR A 78 2.91 -12.11 1.21
N ALA A 79 3.29 -13.39 1.12
CA ALA A 79 3.13 -14.21 -0.09
C ALA A 79 1.68 -14.32 -0.58
N GLY A 80 0.70 -14.24 0.32
CA GLY A 80 -0.73 -14.27 0.00
C GLY A 80 -1.39 -12.88 -0.10
N THR A 81 -0.61 -11.80 -0.07
CA THR A 81 -1.12 -10.42 -0.10
C THR A 81 -0.92 -9.82 -1.48
N GLU A 82 -2.00 -9.41 -2.11
CA GLU A 82 -1.98 -8.73 -3.42
C GLU A 82 -1.83 -7.21 -3.26
N ARG A 83 -2.60 -6.62 -2.34
CA ARG A 83 -2.63 -5.17 -2.16
C ARG A 83 -2.99 -4.77 -0.74
N ILE A 84 -2.43 -3.65 -0.28
CA ILE A 84 -2.74 -3.08 1.02
C ILE A 84 -3.12 -1.60 0.85
N ALA A 85 -4.32 -1.22 1.30
CA ALA A 85 -4.71 0.17 1.45
C ALA A 85 -4.39 0.63 2.88
N LEU A 86 -3.83 1.84 3.04
CA LEU A 86 -3.40 2.41 4.31
C LEU A 86 -4.19 3.68 4.65
N ARG A 87 -4.50 3.83 5.94
CA ARG A 87 -4.88 5.09 6.58
C ARG A 87 -3.95 5.33 7.76
N THR A 88 -3.46 6.56 7.92
CA THR A 88 -2.67 7.00 9.08
C THR A 88 -3.43 8.06 9.85
N GLY A 89 -3.34 8.01 11.18
CA GLY A 89 -3.89 9.02 12.08
C GLY A 89 -2.88 10.11 12.46
N ALA A 90 -3.25 10.93 13.43
CA ALA A 90 -2.38 11.97 13.95
C ALA A 90 -1.18 11.34 14.68
N VAL A 91 0.02 11.72 14.27
CA VAL A 91 1.27 11.26 14.87
C VAL A 91 1.51 12.00 16.18
N THR A 92 1.96 11.28 17.20
CA THR A 92 2.53 11.87 18.41
C THR A 92 4.01 11.54 18.49
N THR A 93 4.81 12.47 19.02
CA THR A 93 6.25 12.26 19.17
C THR A 93 6.70 12.61 20.58
N GLU A 94 7.67 11.85 21.10
CA GLU A 94 8.30 12.15 22.38
C GLU A 94 9.80 11.86 22.33
N GLY A 95 10.55 12.59 23.16
CA GLY A 95 11.99 12.42 23.29
C GLY A 95 12.34 11.54 24.49
N ALA A 96 13.15 10.50 24.27
CA ALA A 96 13.67 9.65 25.36
C ALA A 96 15.08 9.13 25.03
N ALA A 97 15.97 9.17 26.03
CA ALA A 97 17.30 8.55 25.99
C ALA A 97 18.11 8.88 24.70
N GLY A 98 18.11 10.14 24.27
CA GLY A 98 18.85 10.57 23.07
C GLY A 98 18.21 10.15 21.73
N SER A 99 16.95 9.74 21.76
CA SER A 99 16.17 9.40 20.58
C SER A 99 14.84 10.17 20.58
N ILE A 100 14.24 10.28 19.40
CA ILE A 100 12.86 10.75 19.21
C ILE A 100 12.06 9.51 18.79
N TYR A 101 10.99 9.24 19.50
CA TYR A 101 10.03 8.20 19.17
C TYR A 101 8.77 8.82 18.58
N GLY A 102 8.21 8.16 17.58
CA GLY A 102 6.96 8.57 16.97
C GLY A 102 5.94 7.44 17.02
N SER A 103 4.73 7.73 17.47
CA SER A 103 3.60 6.79 17.45
C SER A 103 2.66 7.15 16.31
N VAL A 104 2.41 6.19 15.43
CA VAL A 104 1.60 6.35 14.21
C VAL A 104 0.39 5.44 14.30
N PRO A 105 -0.81 6.00 14.56
CA PRO A 105 -2.06 5.24 14.44
C PRO A 105 -2.30 4.84 12.99
N VAL A 106 -2.67 3.57 12.77
CA VAL A 106 -2.90 3.06 11.41
C VAL A 106 -4.13 2.18 11.34
N ALA A 107 -4.78 2.20 10.18
CA ALA A 107 -5.68 1.16 9.73
C ALA A 107 -5.23 0.70 8.34
N ILE A 108 -5.29 -0.60 8.09
CA ILE A 108 -4.99 -1.17 6.77
C ILE A 108 -6.10 -2.11 6.32
N ALA A 109 -6.34 -2.14 5.01
CA ALA A 109 -7.14 -3.17 4.36
C ALA A 109 -6.24 -3.99 3.45
N ALA A 110 -5.95 -5.21 3.84
CA ALA A 110 -5.13 -6.15 3.09
C ALA A 110 -6.05 -7.05 2.22
N THR A 111 -5.88 -6.96 0.91
CA THR A 111 -6.56 -7.82 -0.06
C THR A 111 -5.62 -8.96 -0.42
N GLY A 112 -6.08 -10.19 -0.21
CA GLY A 112 -5.33 -11.39 -0.55
C GLY A 112 -5.44 -11.75 -2.03
N THR A 113 -4.58 -12.65 -2.47
CA THR A 113 -4.61 -13.24 -3.82
C THR A 113 -5.88 -14.06 -4.09
N ASP A 114 -6.62 -14.40 -3.04
CA ASP A 114 -7.95 -15.02 -3.08
C ASP A 114 -9.10 -14.00 -3.25
N GLY A 115 -8.77 -12.70 -3.33
CA GLY A 115 -9.72 -11.59 -3.40
C GLY A 115 -10.37 -11.20 -2.07
N ALA A 116 -10.11 -11.93 -0.98
CA ALA A 116 -10.65 -11.59 0.33
C ALA A 116 -9.92 -10.38 0.92
N THR A 117 -10.68 -9.44 1.48
CA THR A 117 -10.12 -8.27 2.16
C THR A 117 -10.29 -8.40 3.67
N ARG A 118 -9.23 -8.18 4.41
CA ARG A 118 -9.22 -8.16 5.88
C ARG A 118 -8.71 -6.80 6.35
N VAL A 119 -9.38 -6.25 7.37
CA VAL A 119 -9.02 -4.96 7.96
C VAL A 119 -8.27 -5.18 9.26
N PHE A 120 -7.22 -4.39 9.47
CA PHE A 120 -6.43 -4.41 10.70
C PHE A 120 -6.29 -2.96 11.19
N THR A 121 -6.20 -2.82 12.50
CA THR A 121 -5.99 -1.54 13.18
C THR A 121 -4.89 -1.66 14.21
N GLY A 122 -4.19 -0.58 14.48
CA GLY A 122 -3.14 -0.59 15.49
C GLY A 122 -2.18 0.59 15.35
N CYS A 123 -0.96 0.38 15.83
CA CYS A 123 0.05 1.42 15.88
C CYS A 123 1.40 0.92 15.41
N TYR A 124 2.15 1.83 14.79
CA TYR A 124 3.59 1.70 14.61
C TYR A 124 4.33 2.62 15.57
N THR A 125 5.43 2.13 16.12
CA THR A 125 6.42 2.96 16.83
C THR A 125 7.64 3.13 15.94
N THR A 126 8.04 4.37 15.73
CA THR A 126 9.27 4.73 15.01
C THR A 126 10.30 5.28 15.98
N ARG A 127 11.58 5.21 15.61
CA ARG A 127 12.69 5.74 16.40
C ARG A 127 13.70 6.41 15.50
N GLN A 128 14.14 7.60 15.89
CA GLN A 128 15.30 8.28 15.34
C GLN A 128 16.27 8.63 16.45
N VAL A 129 17.49 8.11 16.39
CA VAL A 129 18.56 8.58 17.26
C VAL A 129 18.88 10.01 16.86
N GLN A 130 19.10 10.90 17.82
CA GLN A 130 19.47 12.30 17.59
C GLN A 130 20.69 12.38 16.66
N PRO A 131 20.61 13.05 15.48
CA PRO A 131 21.70 13.07 14.51
C PRO A 131 23.03 13.59 15.09
N SER A 132 22.97 14.51 16.07
CA SER A 132 24.15 15.11 16.68
C SER A 132 24.98 14.18 17.59
N ILE A 133 24.40 13.02 17.96
CA ILE A 133 25.07 12.05 18.82
C ILE A 133 25.29 10.69 18.11
N GLN A 134 24.93 10.60 16.83
CA GLN A 134 25.18 9.40 16.04
C GLN A 134 26.64 9.28 15.63
N GLU A 135 27.15 8.07 15.63
CA GLU A 135 28.42 7.68 15.03
C GLU A 135 28.17 6.87 13.75
N PRO A 136 29.14 6.83 12.83
CA PRO A 136 29.01 6.00 11.64
C PRO A 136 28.80 4.52 11.94
N PRO A 137 27.90 3.82 11.18
CA PRO A 137 27.09 4.34 10.08
C PRO A 137 25.87 5.13 10.57
N PHE A 138 25.49 6.19 9.82
CA PHE A 138 24.28 6.94 10.09
C PHE A 138 23.05 6.05 10.05
N ARG A 139 22.19 6.17 11.06
CA ARG A 139 20.90 5.46 11.13
C ARG A 139 19.77 6.47 10.88
N PRO A 140 19.05 6.34 9.78
CA PRO A 140 17.86 7.16 9.52
C PRO A 140 16.73 6.79 10.48
N LEU A 141 15.57 7.47 10.34
CA LEU A 141 14.34 7.07 11.01
C LEU A 141 14.02 5.59 10.70
N GLU A 142 13.68 4.82 11.72
CA GLU A 142 13.40 3.37 11.64
C GLU A 142 12.05 3.06 12.28
N ILE A 143 11.38 2.01 11.81
CA ILE A 143 10.24 1.39 12.49
C ILE A 143 10.80 0.37 13.47
N VAL A 144 10.49 0.50 14.74
CA VAL A 144 10.99 -0.40 15.80
C VAL A 144 9.90 -1.34 16.34
N GLU A 145 8.63 -1.01 16.11
CA GLU A 145 7.51 -1.86 16.51
C GLU A 145 6.31 -1.64 15.58
N GLY A 146 5.54 -2.71 15.37
CA GLY A 146 4.24 -2.67 14.69
C GLY A 146 3.28 -3.64 15.37
N ALA A 147 2.23 -3.12 15.99
CA ALA A 147 1.21 -3.90 16.68
C ALA A 147 -0.15 -3.65 16.01
N LEU A 148 -0.57 -4.56 15.14
CA LEU A 148 -1.84 -4.51 14.44
C LEU A 148 -2.68 -5.74 14.77
N ALA A 149 -3.98 -5.54 14.98
CA ALA A 149 -4.95 -6.59 15.23
C ALA A 149 -6.08 -6.54 14.19
N PRO A 150 -6.65 -7.69 13.80
CA PRO A 150 -7.79 -7.71 12.91
C PRO A 150 -9.01 -7.05 13.55
N VAL A 151 -9.81 -6.36 12.72
CA VAL A 151 -11.04 -5.70 13.15
C VAL A 151 -12.11 -5.86 12.07
N GLU A 152 -13.35 -5.96 12.50
CA GLU A 152 -14.51 -5.98 11.59
C GLU A 152 -14.89 -4.55 11.18
N GLY A 153 -15.35 -4.40 9.93
CA GLY A 153 -15.86 -3.14 9.40
C GLY A 153 -14.99 -2.50 8.34
N PRO A 154 -15.41 -1.33 7.84
CA PRO A 154 -14.70 -0.65 6.76
C PRO A 154 -13.42 0.04 7.24
N LEU A 155 -12.45 0.14 6.33
CA LEU A 155 -11.12 0.73 6.59
C LEU A 155 -11.19 2.12 7.24
N ASP A 156 -12.07 2.99 6.74
CA ASP A 156 -12.13 4.39 7.20
C ASP A 156 -12.63 4.55 8.64
N SER A 157 -13.40 3.57 9.16
CA SER A 157 -13.86 3.55 10.56
C SER A 157 -12.93 2.76 11.49
N ALA A 158 -11.94 2.07 10.95
CA ALA A 158 -11.01 1.24 11.71
C ALA A 158 -9.82 2.03 12.27
N LEU A 159 -9.62 3.28 11.84
CA LEU A 159 -8.48 4.08 12.28
C LEU A 159 -8.62 4.44 13.77
N PRO A 160 -7.64 4.07 14.63
CA PRO A 160 -7.70 4.42 16.04
C PRO A 160 -7.50 5.93 16.25
N THR A 161 -8.12 6.47 17.29
CA THR A 161 -8.02 7.91 17.63
C THR A 161 -6.63 8.32 18.15
N GLY A 162 -5.81 7.34 18.53
CA GLY A 162 -4.44 7.54 19.01
C GLY A 162 -3.77 6.20 19.34
N CYS A 163 -2.50 6.27 19.68
CA CYS A 163 -1.70 5.13 20.14
C CYS A 163 -1.42 5.26 21.64
N PRO A 164 -1.17 4.14 22.36
CA PRO A 164 -0.52 4.21 23.66
C PRO A 164 0.83 4.92 23.55
N ALA A 165 1.26 5.55 24.61
CA ALA A 165 2.62 6.10 24.68
C ALA A 165 3.65 4.98 24.45
N PRO A 166 4.72 5.23 23.67
CA PRO A 166 5.76 4.26 23.37
C PRO A 166 6.60 3.89 24.60
#